data_c5f7fd45b0605cd68a0b027c8b884a68
#
_entry.id   c5f7fd45b0605cd68a0b027c8b884a68
#
_cell.length_a   1.000
_cell.length_b   1.000
_cell.length_c   1.000
_cell.angle_alpha   90.00
_cell.angle_beta   90.00
_cell.angle_gamma   90.00
#
_symmetry.space_group_name_H-M   'P 1'
#
loop_
_entity.id
_entity.type
_entity.pdbx_description
1 polymer ?
#
loop_
_entity_poly.entity_id
_entity_poly.type
_entity_poly.pdbx_seq_one_letter_code
_entity_poly.pdbx_strand_id
1 'polypeptide(L)'
;VGSIRTRLTVAWTAAFLGTLLIFSITLLAVRRELLYRELEQRVMAEARQVRDAIIVARSTGWEPILAQKDRIPARTVSMRMSAFLSILEGYVLVQDSTGYDLYASTAVSALSASDRDKFSSAARGHVDTLHVKPVTMREDEVVLATLNVPLSANDRYRVYAALSTTGIEFTPRELVGTMVVITPFLLAISVMFAYIIAGRAFRPIDRIIDQVEAITDGRSLHRRLAIGAAGDELARLSTTLNAFIERLETSFGALRRFTADASHELKTPLAVMRADVERAMSHLATEEEQAEALEEALQQVTRMADLVDSLLTLARADEGRFDLYREPIELAPLARETLETARLLGEDAGLTIEATQLDNAEVLGDLTRLRQLFLNLVTNAIKYTPRGGTVDITLIREEEVARFAVRDTGIGIAAADLPYVFERFWRADRVRSRATERGGFGLGLAISQWIAQAHGGTLEVQSRLGRGTTFTVTLPLAGHPGSGMTGEYESIVNTQGALENEPGMLTRD
;
A
#
# COMPACT_ATOMS: atom_id res chain seq x y z
N VAL A 1 1.59 -6.98 23.75
CA VAL A 1 1.25 -6.86 22.32
C VAL A 1 2.04 -7.95 21.58
N GLY A 2 1.35 -9.05 21.18
CA GLY A 2 2.02 -10.19 20.53
C GLY A 2 2.63 -9.81 19.18
N SER A 3 3.76 -10.41 18.83
CA SER A 3 4.43 -10.23 17.55
C SER A 3 3.46 -10.55 16.38
N ILE A 4 3.68 -9.97 15.20
CA ILE A 4 2.89 -10.24 13.98
C ILE A 4 2.86 -11.75 13.70
N ARG A 5 3.96 -12.46 13.94
CA ARG A 5 4.04 -13.92 13.85
C ARG A 5 3.01 -14.61 14.73
N THR A 6 2.90 -14.20 15.99
CA THR A 6 1.94 -14.78 16.94
C THR A 6 0.50 -14.55 16.49
N ARG A 7 0.18 -13.34 16.05
CA ARG A 7 -1.17 -12.99 15.56
C ARG A 7 -1.53 -13.81 14.31
N LEU A 8 -0.60 -13.94 13.36
CA LEU A 8 -0.82 -14.72 12.15
C LEU A 8 -1.00 -16.20 12.47
N THR A 9 -0.14 -16.78 13.34
CA THR A 9 -0.27 -18.19 13.77
C THR A 9 -1.61 -18.43 14.45
N VAL A 10 -2.06 -17.54 15.33
CA VAL A 10 -3.39 -17.65 15.98
C VAL A 10 -4.52 -17.57 14.96
N ALA A 11 -4.46 -16.61 14.00
CA ALA A 11 -5.49 -16.50 12.97
C ALA A 11 -5.58 -17.74 12.08
N TRP A 12 -4.42 -18.27 11.63
CA TRP A 12 -4.37 -19.53 10.87
C TRP A 12 -4.89 -20.73 11.65
N THR A 13 -4.52 -20.83 12.94
CA THR A 13 -5.00 -21.89 13.82
C THR A 13 -6.53 -21.83 14.00
N ALA A 14 -7.07 -20.64 14.20
CA ALA A 14 -8.52 -20.42 14.30
C ALA A 14 -9.25 -20.77 13.00
N ALA A 15 -8.73 -20.36 11.85
CA ALA A 15 -9.27 -20.71 10.54
C ALA A 15 -9.23 -22.21 10.29
N PHE A 16 -8.12 -22.88 10.63
CA PHE A 16 -7.99 -24.34 10.50
C PHE A 16 -8.99 -25.08 11.39
N LEU A 17 -9.16 -24.66 12.65
CA LEU A 17 -10.16 -25.22 13.55
C LEU A 17 -11.58 -25.03 13.02
N GLY A 18 -11.89 -23.86 12.46
CA GLY A 18 -13.18 -23.59 11.84
C GLY A 18 -13.45 -24.51 10.64
N THR A 19 -12.48 -24.71 9.76
CA THR A 19 -12.61 -25.62 8.61
C THR A 19 -12.75 -27.07 9.05
N LEU A 20 -12.00 -27.50 10.06
CA LEU A 20 -12.09 -28.84 10.61
C LEU A 20 -13.46 -29.09 11.23
N LEU A 21 -14.02 -28.14 11.97
CA LEU A 21 -15.35 -28.21 12.55
C LEU A 21 -16.44 -28.35 11.47
N ILE A 22 -16.38 -27.50 10.43
CA ILE A 22 -17.30 -27.55 9.30
C ILE A 22 -17.21 -28.93 8.61
N PHE A 23 -16.00 -29.40 8.35
CA PHE A 23 -15.77 -30.70 7.73
C PHE A 23 -16.37 -31.84 8.58
N SER A 24 -16.14 -31.80 9.90
CA SER A 24 -16.68 -32.82 10.82
C SER A 24 -18.21 -32.83 10.81
N ILE A 25 -18.84 -31.66 10.88
CA ILE A 25 -20.32 -31.54 10.84
C ILE A 25 -20.84 -32.04 9.49
N THR A 26 -20.21 -31.66 8.39
CA THR A 26 -20.60 -32.10 7.05
C THR A 26 -20.48 -33.62 6.88
N LEU A 27 -19.38 -34.21 7.36
CA LEU A 27 -19.14 -35.64 7.29
C LEU A 27 -20.23 -36.42 8.06
N LEU A 28 -20.58 -35.96 9.27
CA LEU A 28 -21.64 -36.58 10.05
C LEU A 28 -23.01 -36.44 9.38
N ALA A 29 -23.32 -35.29 8.81
CA ALA A 29 -24.57 -35.05 8.08
C ALA A 29 -24.68 -35.92 6.82
N VAL A 30 -23.62 -36.00 6.02
CA VAL A 30 -23.58 -36.85 4.81
C VAL A 30 -23.72 -38.31 5.18
N ARG A 31 -23.00 -38.75 6.22
CA ARG A 31 -23.14 -40.18 6.68
C ARG A 31 -24.55 -40.51 7.15
N ARG A 32 -25.17 -39.58 7.91
CA ARG A 32 -26.56 -39.75 8.35
C ARG A 32 -27.50 -39.95 7.17
N GLU A 33 -27.37 -39.08 6.17
CA GLU A 33 -28.18 -39.13 4.94
C GLU A 33 -27.97 -40.43 4.18
N LEU A 34 -26.72 -40.90 4.05
CA LEU A 34 -26.43 -42.18 3.38
C LEU A 34 -27.05 -43.38 4.10
N LEU A 35 -26.97 -43.39 5.44
CA LEU A 35 -27.58 -44.48 6.24
C LEU A 35 -29.10 -44.48 6.14
N TYR A 36 -29.73 -43.29 6.13
CA TYR A 36 -31.17 -43.19 5.90
C TYR A 36 -31.58 -43.74 4.52
N ARG A 37 -30.87 -43.41 3.47
CA ARG A 37 -31.11 -43.93 2.11
C ARG A 37 -30.91 -45.45 2.02
N GLU A 38 -29.92 -45.98 2.70
CA GLU A 38 -29.71 -47.42 2.76
C GLU A 38 -30.89 -48.13 3.46
N LEU A 39 -31.35 -47.55 4.58
CA LEU A 39 -32.53 -48.05 5.28
C LEU A 39 -33.78 -48.03 4.40
N GLU A 40 -34.04 -46.89 3.71
CA GLU A 40 -35.15 -46.77 2.77
C GLU A 40 -35.11 -47.88 1.70
N GLN A 41 -33.92 -48.11 1.13
CA GLN A 41 -33.77 -49.17 0.11
C GLN A 41 -34.03 -50.55 0.67
N ARG A 42 -33.57 -50.84 1.91
CA ARG A 42 -33.85 -52.15 2.57
C ARG A 42 -35.32 -52.31 2.84
N VAL A 43 -35.99 -51.32 3.42
CA VAL A 43 -37.43 -51.37 3.71
C VAL A 43 -38.24 -51.54 2.42
N MET A 44 -37.84 -50.85 1.36
CA MET A 44 -38.47 -51.03 0.03
C MET A 44 -38.27 -52.43 -0.53
N ALA A 45 -37.07 -52.99 -0.37
CA ALA A 45 -36.80 -54.38 -0.80
C ALA A 45 -37.67 -55.40 -0.07
N GLU A 46 -37.78 -55.25 1.25
CA GLU A 46 -38.66 -56.12 2.07
C GLU A 46 -40.14 -55.98 1.65
N ALA A 47 -40.64 -54.75 1.49
CA ALA A 47 -42.00 -54.51 1.03
C ALA A 47 -42.27 -55.14 -0.35
N ARG A 48 -41.32 -55.12 -1.25
CA ARG A 48 -41.43 -55.78 -2.57
C ARG A 48 -41.40 -57.28 -2.47
N GLN A 49 -40.52 -57.84 -1.61
CA GLN A 49 -40.50 -59.29 -1.37
C GLN A 49 -41.85 -59.82 -0.82
N VAL A 50 -42.42 -59.09 0.12
CA VAL A 50 -43.78 -59.43 0.64
C VAL A 50 -44.82 -59.32 -0.49
N ARG A 51 -44.80 -58.28 -1.29
CA ARG A 51 -45.71 -58.17 -2.45
C ARG A 51 -45.57 -59.31 -3.43
N ASP A 52 -44.32 -59.66 -3.79
CA ASP A 52 -44.06 -60.71 -4.78
C ASP A 52 -44.48 -62.10 -4.22
N ALA A 53 -44.26 -62.36 -2.92
CA ALA A 53 -44.74 -63.50 -2.26
C ALA A 53 -46.28 -63.65 -2.23
N ILE A 54 -46.99 -62.52 -2.02
CA ILE A 54 -48.45 -62.45 -2.09
C ILE A 54 -48.93 -62.77 -3.49
N ILE A 55 -48.30 -62.23 -4.53
CA ILE A 55 -48.66 -62.45 -5.94
C ILE A 55 -48.45 -63.91 -6.32
N VAL A 56 -47.30 -64.51 -5.92
CA VAL A 56 -47.01 -65.95 -6.17
C VAL A 56 -47.95 -66.82 -5.41
N ALA A 57 -48.24 -66.56 -4.14
CA ALA A 57 -49.19 -67.36 -3.35
C ALA A 57 -50.59 -67.44 -3.97
N ARG A 58 -51.02 -66.35 -4.66
CA ARG A 58 -52.30 -66.39 -5.41
C ARG A 58 -52.33 -67.45 -6.52
N SER A 59 -51.21 -67.59 -7.25
CA SER A 59 -51.12 -68.55 -8.35
C SER A 59 -51.11 -70.05 -7.85
N THR A 60 -50.79 -70.28 -6.59
CA THR A 60 -50.63 -71.60 -5.99
C THR A 60 -51.81 -72.00 -5.09
N GLY A 61 -52.93 -71.26 -5.08
CA GLY A 61 -54.17 -71.56 -4.36
C GLY A 61 -54.16 -71.07 -2.92
N TRP A 62 -54.46 -69.80 -2.76
CA TRP A 62 -54.95 -69.27 -1.50
C TRP A 62 -56.35 -69.84 -1.33
N GLU A 63 -56.49 -70.89 -0.48
CA GLU A 63 -57.77 -71.34 -0.02
C GLU A 63 -58.32 -70.32 1.00
N PRO A 64 -59.44 -69.63 0.70
CA PRO A 64 -60.17 -68.95 1.75
C PRO A 64 -60.64 -69.97 2.74
N ILE A 65 -60.21 -69.90 3.99
CA ILE A 65 -60.84 -70.70 5.06
C ILE A 65 -62.22 -70.10 5.22
N LEU A 66 -63.22 -70.74 4.59
CA LEU A 66 -64.65 -70.52 4.83
C LEU A 66 -64.96 -70.83 6.25
N ALA A 67 -64.91 -69.91 7.18
CA ALA A 67 -65.47 -70.02 8.49
C ALA A 67 -66.98 -70.10 8.38
N GLN A 68 -67.57 -71.05 9.09
CA GLN A 68 -69.01 -71.35 9.21
C GLN A 68 -69.86 -70.10 9.37
N LYS A 69 -71.04 -70.14 8.71
CA LYS A 69 -72.17 -69.19 8.73
C LYS A 69 -72.19 -68.33 9.99
N ASP A 70 -72.08 -67.02 9.85
CA ASP A 70 -72.34 -65.93 10.78
C ASP A 70 -71.14 -65.16 11.34
N ARG A 71 -69.95 -65.40 10.84
CA ARG A 71 -68.81 -64.50 11.15
C ARG A 71 -68.07 -64.15 9.88
N ILE A 72 -67.72 -62.85 9.76
CA ILE A 72 -66.92 -62.24 8.68
C ILE A 72 -65.73 -63.17 8.39
N PRO A 73 -65.56 -63.66 7.13
CA PRO A 73 -64.48 -64.56 6.80
C PRO A 73 -63.15 -63.94 7.10
N ALA A 74 -62.53 -64.41 8.15
CA ALA A 74 -61.15 -64.09 8.43
C ALA A 74 -60.27 -64.69 7.33
N ARG A 75 -59.91 -63.98 6.34
CA ARG A 75 -58.87 -64.39 5.38
C ARG A 75 -57.54 -64.38 6.10
N THR A 76 -57.12 -65.56 6.53
CA THR A 76 -55.81 -65.79 7.17
C THR A 76 -54.82 -66.21 6.11
N VAL A 77 -53.60 -65.69 6.20
CA VAL A 77 -52.46 -66.08 5.38
C VAL A 77 -52.17 -67.57 5.61
N SER A 78 -51.91 -68.30 4.52
CA SER A 78 -51.59 -69.76 4.64
C SER A 78 -50.38 -70.00 5.56
N MET A 79 -50.33 -71.19 6.19
CA MET A 79 -49.23 -71.52 7.10
C MET A 79 -47.84 -71.39 6.45
N ARG A 80 -47.73 -71.73 5.16
CA ARG A 80 -46.50 -71.58 4.40
C ARG A 80 -46.11 -70.05 4.18
N MET A 81 -47.08 -69.20 3.87
CA MET A 81 -46.87 -67.79 3.75
C MET A 81 -46.55 -67.15 5.10
N SER A 82 -47.22 -67.53 6.17
CA SER A 82 -46.92 -67.10 7.53
C SER A 82 -45.51 -67.50 7.95
N ALA A 83 -45.04 -68.68 7.60
CA ALA A 83 -43.68 -69.13 7.86
C ALA A 83 -42.67 -68.36 7.05
N PHE A 84 -42.94 -68.01 5.79
CA PHE A 84 -42.09 -67.19 4.98
C PHE A 84 -41.99 -65.71 5.53
N LEU A 85 -43.12 -65.09 5.83
CA LEU A 85 -43.19 -63.77 6.38
C LEU A 85 -42.57 -63.63 7.78
N SER A 86 -42.54 -64.76 8.56
CA SER A 86 -41.90 -64.74 9.88
C SER A 86 -40.36 -64.71 9.85
N ILE A 87 -39.75 -64.97 8.70
CA ILE A 87 -38.31 -64.84 8.49
C ILE A 87 -37.90 -63.42 8.36
N LEU A 88 -38.82 -62.48 7.99
CA LEU A 88 -38.53 -61.08 7.87
C LEU A 88 -38.39 -60.46 9.25
N GLU A 89 -37.25 -59.79 9.47
CA GLU A 89 -36.86 -59.20 10.77
C GLU A 89 -37.61 -57.92 11.12
N GLY A 90 -38.27 -57.28 10.12
CA GLY A 90 -38.92 -55.97 10.24
C GLY A 90 -40.37 -56.04 10.82
N TYR A 91 -40.91 -54.83 10.96
CA TYR A 91 -42.32 -54.61 11.23
C TYR A 91 -43.10 -54.80 9.91
N VAL A 92 -43.73 -55.96 9.73
CA VAL A 92 -44.53 -56.31 8.54
C VAL A 92 -45.98 -56.40 8.88
N LEU A 93 -46.84 -55.64 8.20
CA LEU A 93 -48.30 -55.73 8.33
C LEU A 93 -48.92 -55.85 6.94
N VAL A 94 -49.83 -56.79 6.74
CA VAL A 94 -50.60 -56.89 5.49
C VAL A 94 -52.07 -56.76 5.84
N GLN A 95 -52.72 -55.78 5.19
CA GLN A 95 -54.16 -55.51 5.37
C GLN A 95 -54.93 -55.69 4.06
N ASP A 96 -56.17 -56.00 4.16
CA ASP A 96 -57.11 -56.01 3.03
C ASP A 96 -57.65 -54.61 2.71
N SER A 97 -58.49 -54.46 1.69
CA SER A 97 -59.11 -53.20 1.31
C SER A 97 -60.01 -52.59 2.40
N THR A 98 -60.48 -53.42 3.36
CA THR A 98 -61.36 -53.01 4.48
C THR A 98 -60.54 -52.54 5.68
N GLY A 99 -59.19 -52.78 5.69
CA GLY A 99 -58.32 -52.48 6.81
C GLY A 99 -58.24 -53.63 7.82
N TYR A 100 -58.65 -54.79 7.47
CA TYR A 100 -58.53 -55.94 8.28
C TYR A 100 -57.15 -56.58 8.17
N ASP A 101 -56.51 -56.89 9.30
CA ASP A 101 -55.16 -57.48 9.37
C ASP A 101 -55.15 -58.89 8.88
N LEU A 102 -54.55 -59.20 7.77
CA LEU A 102 -54.32 -60.51 7.23
C LEU A 102 -53.12 -61.19 7.82
N TYR A 103 -52.07 -60.37 8.03
CA TYR A 103 -50.85 -60.85 8.68
C TYR A 103 -50.22 -59.68 9.46
N ALA A 104 -49.74 -60.00 10.64
CA ALA A 104 -48.91 -59.09 11.44
C ALA A 104 -47.66 -59.84 11.93
N SER A 105 -46.47 -59.29 11.67
CA SER A 105 -45.23 -59.89 12.19
C SER A 105 -45.20 -59.85 13.72
N THR A 106 -44.35 -60.70 14.33
CA THR A 106 -44.19 -60.74 15.78
C THR A 106 -43.88 -59.34 16.34
N ALA A 107 -43.08 -58.59 15.63
CA ALA A 107 -42.74 -57.21 15.98
C ALA A 107 -43.98 -56.29 16.01
N VAL A 108 -44.85 -56.35 14.99
CA VAL A 108 -46.12 -55.57 14.94
C VAL A 108 -47.09 -56.07 16.01
N SER A 109 -47.16 -57.34 16.25
CA SER A 109 -48.05 -57.94 17.27
C SER A 109 -47.65 -57.52 18.69
N ALA A 110 -46.43 -57.29 18.95
CA ALA A 110 -45.86 -56.77 20.22
C ALA A 110 -46.08 -55.28 20.48
N LEU A 111 -46.53 -54.51 19.46
CA LEU A 111 -46.80 -53.11 19.61
C LEU A 111 -48.02 -52.87 20.52
N SER A 112 -47.95 -51.74 21.26
CA SER A 112 -49.09 -51.18 21.96
C SER A 112 -50.24 -50.83 21.02
N ALA A 113 -51.49 -50.87 21.49
CA ALA A 113 -52.65 -50.48 20.67
C ALA A 113 -52.50 -49.06 20.09
N SER A 114 -51.88 -48.12 20.83
CA SER A 114 -51.59 -46.77 20.37
C SER A 114 -50.55 -46.71 19.26
N ASP A 115 -49.47 -47.49 19.40
CA ASP A 115 -48.38 -47.50 18.39
C ASP A 115 -48.82 -48.25 17.12
N ARG A 116 -49.63 -49.28 17.27
CA ARG A 116 -50.24 -50.01 16.14
C ARG A 116 -51.19 -49.10 15.34
N ASP A 117 -51.96 -48.25 16.04
CA ASP A 117 -52.82 -47.25 15.36
C ASP A 117 -52.01 -46.17 14.67
N LYS A 118 -50.92 -45.67 15.28
CA LYS A 118 -49.98 -44.75 14.63
C LYS A 118 -49.35 -45.40 13.38
N PHE A 119 -48.89 -46.63 13.47
CA PHE A 119 -48.33 -47.42 12.37
C PHE A 119 -49.30 -47.52 11.20
N SER A 120 -50.55 -47.93 11.49
CA SER A 120 -51.60 -48.06 10.48
C SER A 120 -52.12 -46.74 9.98
N SER A 121 -52.17 -45.67 10.79
CA SER A 121 -52.65 -44.35 10.42
C SER A 121 -51.64 -43.56 9.59
N ALA A 122 -50.35 -43.68 9.92
CA ALA A 122 -49.27 -43.07 9.12
C ALA A 122 -49.25 -43.60 7.69
N ALA A 123 -49.74 -44.79 7.50
CA ALA A 123 -49.81 -45.48 6.23
C ALA A 123 -51.05 -45.17 5.39
N ARG A 124 -52.11 -44.61 5.98
CA ARG A 124 -53.43 -44.39 5.29
C ARG A 124 -53.42 -43.20 4.34
N GLY A 125 -52.45 -42.34 4.37
CA GLY A 125 -52.44 -41.09 3.66
C GLY A 125 -52.06 -41.15 2.16
N HIS A 126 -51.56 -42.28 1.61
CA HIS A 126 -51.00 -42.30 0.25
C HIS A 126 -51.33 -43.64 -0.42
N VAL A 127 -52.26 -43.58 -1.36
CA VAL A 127 -52.95 -44.81 -1.90
C VAL A 127 -52.22 -45.41 -3.11
N ASP A 128 -51.39 -44.74 -3.85
CA ASP A 128 -50.89 -45.21 -5.15
C ASP A 128 -49.39 -45.22 -5.40
N THR A 129 -48.56 -44.82 -4.43
CA THR A 129 -47.10 -44.82 -4.60
C THR A 129 -46.38 -45.43 -3.42
N LEU A 130 -45.28 -46.10 -3.71
CA LEU A 130 -44.34 -46.52 -2.67
C LEU A 130 -43.85 -45.25 -1.91
N HIS A 131 -44.32 -45.11 -0.69
CA HIS A 131 -44.00 -43.96 0.15
C HIS A 131 -43.22 -44.41 1.34
N VAL A 132 -42.10 -43.70 1.56
CA VAL A 132 -41.25 -43.95 2.72
C VAL A 132 -41.36 -42.75 3.64
N LYS A 133 -41.68 -42.98 4.90
CA LYS A 133 -41.83 -41.93 5.90
C LYS A 133 -41.26 -42.39 7.24
N PRO A 134 -40.49 -41.54 7.94
CA PRO A 134 -40.15 -41.81 9.33
C PRO A 134 -41.38 -41.70 10.22
N VAL A 135 -41.56 -42.66 11.10
CA VAL A 135 -42.65 -42.71 12.09
C VAL A 135 -42.04 -42.96 13.46
N THR A 136 -42.36 -42.11 14.42
CA THR A 136 -41.92 -42.31 15.80
C THR A 136 -42.90 -43.17 16.55
N MET A 137 -42.46 -44.35 16.98
CA MET A 137 -43.23 -45.32 17.78
C MET A 137 -42.52 -45.51 19.12
N ARG A 138 -43.21 -45.23 20.24
CA ARG A 138 -42.67 -45.34 21.60
C ARG A 138 -41.36 -44.53 21.77
N GLU A 139 -40.23 -45.20 21.85
CA GLU A 139 -38.92 -44.59 21.93
C GLU A 139 -38.13 -44.75 20.62
N ASP A 140 -38.70 -45.46 19.63
CA ASP A 140 -38.01 -45.83 18.41
C ASP A 140 -38.52 -45.03 17.20
N GLU A 141 -37.62 -44.57 16.41
CA GLU A 141 -37.92 -44.05 15.08
C GLU A 141 -37.85 -45.19 14.07
N VAL A 142 -38.90 -45.42 13.29
CA VAL A 142 -38.94 -46.46 12.26
C VAL A 142 -39.11 -45.83 10.87
N VAL A 143 -38.49 -46.42 9.88
CA VAL A 143 -38.68 -46.03 8.48
C VAL A 143 -39.74 -46.99 7.89
N LEU A 144 -40.89 -46.41 7.52
CA LEU A 144 -42.05 -47.12 7.03
C LEU A 144 -42.19 -47.03 5.52
N ALA A 145 -42.25 -48.15 4.83
CA ALA A 145 -42.65 -48.23 3.42
C ALA A 145 -44.05 -48.80 3.28
N THR A 146 -44.89 -48.20 2.48
CA THR A 146 -46.24 -48.66 2.14
C THR A 146 -46.32 -49.04 0.68
N LEU A 147 -46.85 -50.21 0.37
CA LEU A 147 -47.01 -50.69 -0.99
C LEU A 147 -48.40 -51.30 -1.20
N ASN A 148 -49.11 -50.82 -2.22
CA ASN A 148 -50.36 -51.37 -2.64
C ASN A 148 -50.16 -52.54 -3.62
N VAL A 149 -50.86 -53.64 -3.38
CA VAL A 149 -50.78 -54.85 -4.19
C VAL A 149 -52.16 -55.08 -4.81
N PRO A 150 -52.39 -54.74 -6.08
CA PRO A 150 -53.67 -55.05 -6.75
C PRO A 150 -53.71 -56.55 -7.10
N LEU A 151 -54.65 -57.28 -6.54
CA LEU A 151 -54.87 -58.70 -6.81
C LEU A 151 -55.98 -58.94 -7.82
N SER A 152 -57.00 -58.06 -7.88
CA SER A 152 -58.07 -58.10 -8.85
C SER A 152 -58.70 -56.67 -8.95
N ALA A 153 -59.66 -56.46 -9.87
CA ALA A 153 -60.32 -55.17 -10.02
C ALA A 153 -60.95 -54.64 -8.71
N ASN A 154 -61.38 -55.57 -7.80
CA ASN A 154 -62.01 -55.19 -6.53
C ASN A 154 -61.20 -55.59 -5.28
N ASP A 155 -60.08 -56.30 -5.40
CA ASP A 155 -59.28 -56.74 -4.27
C ASP A 155 -57.90 -56.10 -4.28
N ARG A 156 -57.66 -55.28 -3.29
CA ARG A 156 -56.35 -54.55 -3.09
C ARG A 156 -55.89 -54.93 -1.70
N TYR A 157 -54.60 -55.34 -1.62
CA TYR A 157 -53.92 -55.54 -0.34
C TYR A 157 -52.95 -54.41 -0.13
N ARG A 158 -52.74 -54.05 1.14
CA ARG A 158 -51.75 -53.03 1.54
C ARG A 158 -50.66 -53.75 2.33
N VAL A 159 -49.45 -53.60 1.86
CA VAL A 159 -48.25 -54.11 2.57
C VAL A 159 -47.56 -52.94 3.22
N TYR A 160 -47.33 -53.07 4.49
CA TYR A 160 -46.56 -52.15 5.30
C TYR A 160 -45.30 -52.87 5.76
N ALA A 161 -44.16 -52.33 5.46
CA ALA A 161 -42.88 -52.83 5.98
C ALA A 161 -42.15 -51.66 6.65
N ALA A 162 -41.60 -51.90 7.82
CA ALA A 162 -40.80 -50.87 8.48
C ALA A 162 -39.61 -51.52 9.19
N LEU A 163 -38.50 -50.82 9.19
CA LEU A 163 -37.30 -51.15 9.93
C LEU A 163 -37.05 -50.10 11.01
N SER A 164 -36.65 -50.55 12.19
CA SER A 164 -36.28 -49.68 13.29
C SER A 164 -34.91 -49.03 12.99
N THR A 165 -34.78 -47.77 13.33
CA THR A 165 -33.48 -47.10 13.33
C THR A 165 -32.65 -47.42 14.56
N THR A 166 -33.24 -48.12 15.58
CA THR A 166 -32.62 -48.48 16.85
C THR A 166 -31.56 -49.54 16.66
N GLY A 167 -30.67 -49.63 16.16
CA GLY A 167 -29.53 -50.55 15.92
C GLY A 167 -28.54 -49.94 14.97
N ILE A 168 -28.92 -48.81 14.41
CA ILE A 168 -28.03 -48.07 13.53
C ILE A 168 -27.43 -46.92 14.32
N GLU A 169 -26.17 -47.07 14.72
CA GLU A 169 -25.42 -46.01 15.32
C GLU A 169 -25.13 -44.96 14.24
N PHE A 170 -26.01 -43.93 14.12
CA PHE A 170 -25.79 -42.78 13.23
C PHE A 170 -24.50 -41.99 13.56
N THR A 171 -24.01 -42.16 14.79
CA THR A 171 -22.77 -41.58 15.27
C THR A 171 -21.87 -42.66 15.84
N PRO A 172 -21.16 -43.43 15.02
CA PRO A 172 -20.31 -44.52 15.52
C PRO A 172 -19.29 -43.98 16.50
N ARG A 173 -19.26 -44.54 17.71
CA ARG A 173 -18.26 -44.18 18.74
C ARG A 173 -16.83 -44.26 18.21
N GLU A 174 -16.55 -45.19 17.33
CA GLU A 174 -15.26 -45.37 16.66
C GLU A 174 -14.87 -44.13 15.79
N LEU A 175 -15.83 -43.53 15.07
CA LEU A 175 -15.61 -42.36 14.27
C LEU A 175 -15.30 -41.15 15.15
N VAL A 176 -16.06 -40.94 16.21
CA VAL A 176 -15.83 -39.86 17.17
C VAL A 176 -14.50 -40.10 17.89
N GLY A 177 -14.20 -41.33 18.32
CA GLY A 177 -12.93 -41.70 18.93
C GLY A 177 -11.74 -41.38 18.00
N THR A 178 -11.84 -41.75 16.74
CA THR A 178 -10.80 -41.47 15.73
C THR A 178 -10.63 -39.98 15.52
N MET A 179 -11.71 -39.19 15.43
CA MET A 179 -11.65 -37.75 15.32
C MET A 179 -10.99 -37.11 16.55
N VAL A 180 -11.33 -37.54 17.76
CA VAL A 180 -10.74 -37.03 19.01
C VAL A 180 -9.23 -37.25 19.06
N VAL A 181 -8.75 -38.40 18.52
CA VAL A 181 -7.32 -38.73 18.49
C VAL A 181 -6.59 -37.95 17.36
N ILE A 182 -7.16 -37.92 16.16
CA ILE A 182 -6.48 -37.33 14.99
C ILE A 182 -6.47 -35.80 15.03
N THR A 183 -7.54 -35.16 15.52
CA THR A 183 -7.68 -33.71 15.55
C THR A 183 -6.51 -32.97 16.25
N PRO A 184 -6.10 -33.34 17.48
CA PRO A 184 -4.99 -32.67 18.15
C PRO A 184 -3.66 -32.85 17.40
N PHE A 185 -3.46 -34.02 16.73
CA PHE A 185 -2.27 -34.25 15.90
C PHE A 185 -2.23 -33.33 14.68
N LEU A 186 -3.34 -33.24 13.95
CA LEU A 186 -3.47 -32.34 12.81
C LEU A 186 -3.32 -30.89 13.23
N LEU A 187 -3.88 -30.52 14.38
CA LEU A 187 -3.75 -29.19 14.95
C LEU A 187 -2.29 -28.85 15.26
N ALA A 188 -1.58 -29.75 15.94
CA ALA A 188 -0.17 -29.56 16.28
C ALA A 188 0.69 -29.39 15.01
N ILE A 189 0.47 -30.23 14.00
CA ILE A 189 1.15 -30.13 12.70
C ILE A 189 0.83 -28.80 12.03
N SER A 190 -0.44 -28.39 12.00
CA SER A 190 -0.87 -27.12 11.39
C SER A 190 -0.22 -25.91 12.06
N VAL A 191 -0.20 -25.88 13.40
CA VAL A 191 0.47 -24.81 14.19
C VAL A 191 1.98 -24.78 13.90
N MET A 192 2.61 -25.94 13.84
CA MET A 192 4.04 -26.06 13.52
C MET A 192 4.34 -25.50 12.11
N PHE A 193 3.57 -25.90 11.11
CA PHE A 193 3.73 -25.40 9.73
C PHE A 193 3.47 -23.91 9.65
N ALA A 194 2.40 -23.39 10.27
CA ALA A 194 2.09 -21.96 10.30
C ALA A 194 3.24 -21.16 10.93
N TYR A 195 3.82 -21.64 12.02
CA TYR A 195 4.95 -21.00 12.69
C TYR A 195 6.22 -20.97 11.81
N ILE A 196 6.53 -22.09 11.14
CA ILE A 196 7.70 -22.19 10.25
C ILE A 196 7.52 -21.28 9.03
N ILE A 197 6.34 -21.31 8.39
CA ILE A 197 6.05 -20.48 7.20
C ILE A 197 6.10 -19.01 7.57
N ALA A 198 5.42 -18.60 8.66
CA ALA A 198 5.46 -17.23 9.14
C ALA A 198 6.90 -16.79 9.45
N GLY A 199 7.68 -17.63 10.12
CA GLY A 199 9.09 -17.34 10.40
C GLY A 199 9.94 -17.13 9.15
N ARG A 200 9.73 -17.93 8.11
CA ARG A 200 10.45 -17.77 6.83
C ARG A 200 9.99 -16.53 6.05
N ALA A 201 8.70 -16.25 6.04
CA ALA A 201 8.12 -15.13 5.32
C ALA A 201 8.55 -13.76 5.91
N PHE A 202 8.72 -13.67 7.22
CA PHE A 202 9.10 -12.41 7.87
C PHE A 202 10.62 -12.20 8.04
N ARG A 203 11.45 -13.22 7.88
CA ARG A 203 12.92 -13.09 7.97
C ARG A 203 13.53 -12.00 7.08
N PRO A 204 13.11 -11.81 5.81
CA PRO A 204 13.64 -10.73 4.98
C PRO A 204 13.31 -9.35 5.53
N ILE A 205 12.11 -9.17 6.10
CA ILE A 205 11.68 -7.91 6.70
C ILE A 205 12.51 -7.59 7.95
N ASP A 206 12.71 -8.58 8.83
CA ASP A 206 13.59 -8.42 10.01
C ASP A 206 14.98 -7.95 9.59
N ARG A 207 15.56 -8.54 8.52
CA ARG A 207 16.87 -8.13 8.00
C ARG A 207 16.90 -6.68 7.49
N ILE A 208 15.82 -6.24 6.80
CA ILE A 208 15.71 -4.85 6.36
C ILE A 208 15.66 -3.92 7.57
N ILE A 209 14.88 -4.27 8.59
CA ILE A 209 14.81 -3.48 9.84
C ILE A 209 16.19 -3.37 10.49
N ASP A 210 16.90 -4.50 10.70
CA ASP A 210 18.23 -4.53 11.30
C ASP A 210 19.23 -3.68 10.49
N GLN A 211 19.15 -3.72 9.15
CA GLN A 211 20.01 -2.92 8.27
C GLN A 211 19.68 -1.42 8.35
N VAL A 212 18.40 -1.05 8.43
CA VAL A 212 17.96 0.35 8.59
C VAL A 212 18.36 0.88 9.97
N GLU A 213 18.18 0.08 11.04
CA GLU A 213 18.62 0.46 12.38
C GLU A 213 20.14 0.68 12.44
N ALA A 214 20.93 -0.14 11.74
CA ALA A 214 22.37 0.03 11.63
C ALA A 214 22.82 1.29 10.87
N ILE A 215 21.89 1.93 10.09
CA ILE A 215 22.16 3.17 9.36
C ILE A 215 21.81 4.41 10.21
N THR A 216 21.12 4.27 11.34
CA THR A 216 20.58 5.38 12.16
C THR A 216 21.64 6.35 12.68
N ASP A 217 22.91 5.95 12.75
CA ASP A 217 24.02 6.76 13.25
C ASP A 217 24.64 7.70 12.19
N GLY A 218 23.95 8.34 11.33
CA GLY A 218 24.44 9.38 10.42
C GLY A 218 25.86 9.24 9.80
N ARG A 219 26.67 8.33 10.35
CA ARG A 219 28.03 7.99 9.90
C ARG A 219 28.07 6.82 8.91
N SER A 220 26.96 6.11 8.75
CA SER A 220 26.83 4.90 7.94
C SER A 220 25.86 5.01 6.77
N LEU A 221 25.47 6.24 6.38
CA LEU A 221 24.56 6.50 5.24
C LEU A 221 25.06 5.96 3.90
N HIS A 222 26.36 5.64 3.78
CA HIS A 222 26.93 5.00 2.58
C HIS A 222 26.58 3.51 2.44
N ARG A 223 25.98 2.88 3.47
CA ARG A 223 25.52 1.50 3.38
C ARG A 223 24.23 1.43 2.58
N ARG A 224 24.09 0.35 1.82
CA ARG A 224 22.89 0.08 1.03
C ARG A 224 22.25 -1.21 1.49
N LEU A 225 20.93 -1.24 1.46
CA LEU A 225 20.16 -2.45 1.71
C LEU A 225 20.44 -3.45 0.59
N ALA A 226 20.74 -4.69 0.97
CA ALA A 226 20.93 -5.76 0.00
C ALA A 226 19.57 -6.08 -0.67
N ILE A 227 19.50 -5.94 -1.99
CA ILE A 227 18.36 -6.37 -2.78
C ILE A 227 18.43 -7.90 -2.85
N GLY A 228 17.78 -8.58 -1.89
CA GLY A 228 17.68 -10.04 -1.88
C GLY A 228 16.71 -10.54 -2.94
N ALA A 229 16.86 -11.82 -3.34
CA ALA A 229 15.94 -12.53 -4.24
C ALA A 229 14.56 -12.84 -3.61
N ALA A 230 14.10 -12.02 -2.67
CA ALA A 230 12.85 -12.22 -1.94
C ALA A 230 11.76 -11.35 -2.55
N GLY A 231 10.98 -11.91 -3.50
CA GLY A 231 9.76 -11.34 -4.03
C GLY A 231 9.89 -9.93 -4.66
N ASP A 232 9.08 -9.64 -5.65
CA ASP A 232 9.13 -8.35 -6.36
C ASP A 232 8.78 -7.15 -5.44
N GLU A 233 7.90 -7.34 -4.44
CA GLU A 233 7.47 -6.28 -3.53
C GLU A 233 8.58 -5.85 -2.56
N LEU A 234 9.33 -6.80 -2.01
CA LEU A 234 10.44 -6.51 -1.10
C LEU A 234 11.64 -5.91 -1.84
N ALA A 235 11.88 -6.33 -3.08
CA ALA A 235 12.89 -5.73 -3.93
C ALA A 235 12.55 -4.25 -4.22
N ARG A 236 11.30 -3.96 -4.56
CA ARG A 236 10.79 -2.60 -4.76
C ARG A 236 10.92 -1.74 -3.50
N LEU A 237 10.57 -2.28 -2.33
CA LEU A 237 10.75 -1.58 -1.06
C LEU A 237 12.21 -1.25 -0.80
N SER A 238 13.12 -2.21 -0.99
CA SER A 238 14.57 -2.02 -0.81
C SER A 238 15.13 -0.97 -1.77
N THR A 239 14.68 -0.96 -3.03
CA THR A 239 15.07 0.04 -4.03
C THR A 239 14.61 1.45 -3.64
N THR A 240 13.35 1.59 -3.24
CA THR A 240 12.79 2.88 -2.79
C THR A 240 13.53 3.41 -1.56
N LEU A 241 13.81 2.52 -0.61
CA LEU A 241 14.53 2.89 0.61
C LEU A 241 15.99 3.25 0.33
N ASN A 242 16.66 2.56 -0.59
CA ASN A 242 18.00 2.93 -1.05
C ASN A 242 18.03 4.30 -1.72
N ALA A 243 17.04 4.61 -2.55
CA ALA A 243 16.92 5.96 -3.16
C ALA A 243 16.70 7.04 -2.09
N PHE A 244 15.91 6.75 -1.05
CA PHE A 244 15.73 7.66 0.08
C PHE A 244 17.04 7.88 0.86
N ILE A 245 17.78 6.79 1.16
CA ILE A 245 19.09 6.86 1.84
C ILE A 245 20.08 7.68 1.01
N GLU A 246 20.10 7.52 -0.30
CA GLU A 246 20.97 8.30 -1.21
C GLU A 246 20.65 9.80 -1.17
N ARG A 247 19.37 10.17 -1.16
CA ARG A 247 18.96 11.57 -0.98
C ARG A 247 19.41 12.12 0.37
N LEU A 248 19.26 11.34 1.44
CA LEU A 248 19.73 11.73 2.77
C LEU A 248 21.24 11.90 2.80
N GLU A 249 22.01 10.96 2.24
CA GLU A 249 23.48 11.02 2.17
C GLU A 249 23.95 12.30 1.44
N THR A 250 23.32 12.59 0.29
CA THR A 250 23.60 13.80 -0.49
C THR A 250 23.29 15.07 0.31
N SER A 251 22.13 15.13 0.98
CA SER A 251 21.72 16.26 1.79
C SER A 251 22.64 16.48 3.00
N PHE A 252 22.98 15.42 3.73
CA PHE A 252 23.92 15.52 4.85
C PHE A 252 25.34 15.88 4.39
N GLY A 253 25.76 15.36 3.24
CA GLY A 253 27.04 15.74 2.63
C GLY A 253 27.10 17.22 2.26
N ALA A 254 26.02 17.76 1.68
CA ALA A 254 25.90 19.17 1.38
C ALA A 254 25.89 20.02 2.66
N LEU A 255 25.14 19.63 3.69
CA LEU A 255 25.11 20.34 4.97
C LEU A 255 26.48 20.36 5.67
N ARG A 256 27.21 19.25 5.67
CA ARG A 256 28.57 19.18 6.23
C ARG A 256 29.53 20.13 5.50
N ARG A 257 29.51 20.13 4.17
CA ARG A 257 30.33 21.06 3.37
C ARG A 257 29.95 22.50 3.68
N PHE A 258 28.67 22.83 3.66
CA PHE A 258 28.17 24.17 3.98
C PHE A 258 28.64 24.65 5.37
N THR A 259 28.52 23.83 6.41
CA THR A 259 28.96 24.22 7.78
C THR A 259 30.45 24.35 7.90
N ALA A 260 31.23 23.51 7.21
CA ALA A 260 32.69 23.61 7.20
C ALA A 260 33.15 24.87 6.46
N ASP A 261 32.60 25.13 5.26
CA ASP A 261 32.96 26.29 4.46
C ASP A 261 32.54 27.61 5.13
N ALA A 262 31.33 27.67 5.72
CA ALA A 262 30.89 28.81 6.51
C ALA A 262 31.80 29.08 7.68
N SER A 263 32.24 28.04 8.41
CA SER A 263 33.17 28.18 9.53
C SER A 263 34.53 28.70 9.08
N HIS A 264 35.03 28.25 7.94
CA HIS A 264 36.30 28.73 7.37
C HIS A 264 36.19 30.17 6.92
N GLU A 265 35.12 30.54 6.22
CA GLU A 265 34.93 31.92 5.71
C GLU A 265 34.64 32.92 6.83
N LEU A 266 34.10 32.53 7.97
CA LEU A 266 33.93 33.34 9.16
C LEU A 266 35.24 33.52 9.96
N LYS A 267 36.08 32.46 10.05
CA LYS A 267 37.28 32.50 10.84
C LYS A 267 38.37 33.48 10.30
N THR A 268 38.44 33.59 8.98
CA THR A 268 39.44 34.44 8.30
C THR A 268 39.26 35.93 8.62
N PRO A 269 38.07 36.56 8.36
CA PRO A 269 37.85 37.95 8.68
C PRO A 269 37.94 38.23 10.19
N LEU A 270 37.53 37.28 11.03
CA LEU A 270 37.63 37.43 12.48
C LEU A 270 39.09 37.51 12.94
N ALA A 271 39.96 36.68 12.34
CA ALA A 271 41.39 36.72 12.65
C ALA A 271 42.06 38.04 12.19
N VAL A 272 41.64 38.54 10.99
CA VAL A 272 42.13 39.85 10.46
C VAL A 272 41.64 40.98 11.34
N MET A 273 40.35 41.04 11.64
CA MET A 273 39.76 42.03 12.53
C MET A 273 40.46 42.05 13.91
N ARG A 274 40.75 40.90 14.47
CA ARG A 274 41.48 40.81 15.74
C ARG A 274 42.88 41.44 15.62
N ALA A 275 43.61 41.16 14.54
CA ALA A 275 44.92 41.72 14.30
C ALA A 275 44.86 43.24 14.13
N ASP A 276 43.83 43.75 13.40
CA ASP A 276 43.64 45.21 13.18
C ASP A 276 43.31 45.91 14.50
N VAL A 277 42.46 45.31 15.36
CA VAL A 277 42.18 45.86 16.68
C VAL A 277 43.40 45.82 17.57
N GLU A 278 44.20 44.72 17.58
CA GLU A 278 45.45 44.62 18.34
C GLU A 278 46.45 45.68 17.84
N ARG A 279 46.51 45.97 16.51
CA ARG A 279 47.34 47.03 15.92
C ARG A 279 46.85 48.43 16.37
N ALA A 280 45.58 48.70 16.37
CA ALA A 280 44.98 49.96 16.84
C ALA A 280 45.22 50.19 18.34
N MET A 281 45.29 49.16 19.13
CA MET A 281 45.57 49.21 20.58
C MET A 281 47.07 49.33 20.92
N SER A 282 47.98 49.28 19.95
CA SER A 282 49.41 49.38 20.15
C SER A 282 49.81 50.79 20.59
N HIS A 283 50.53 50.92 21.67
CA HIS A 283 51.08 52.19 22.17
C HIS A 283 52.16 52.79 21.28
N LEU A 284 52.61 52.05 20.25
CA LEU A 284 53.61 52.52 19.28
C LEU A 284 53.00 53.04 17.98
N ALA A 285 51.67 52.86 17.76
CA ALA A 285 50.99 53.31 16.55
C ALA A 285 50.66 54.81 16.65
N THR A 286 50.81 55.52 15.53
CA THR A 286 50.35 56.90 15.38
C THR A 286 48.83 56.97 15.37
N GLU A 287 48.27 58.17 15.59
CA GLU A 287 46.80 58.37 15.51
C GLU A 287 46.22 57.98 14.12
N GLU A 288 46.98 58.25 13.03
CA GLU A 288 46.61 57.87 11.66
C GLU A 288 46.61 56.34 11.47
N GLU A 289 47.65 55.65 11.97
CA GLU A 289 47.71 54.18 11.90
C GLU A 289 46.62 53.50 12.77
N GLN A 290 46.24 54.11 13.88
CA GLN A 290 45.13 53.63 14.73
C GLN A 290 43.79 53.80 13.99
N ALA A 291 43.57 54.98 13.34
CA ALA A 291 42.35 55.27 12.58
C ALA A 291 42.19 54.28 11.38
N GLU A 292 43.29 54.06 10.63
CA GLU A 292 43.31 53.11 9.51
C GLU A 292 43.03 51.67 9.98
N ALA A 293 43.63 51.21 11.06
CA ALA A 293 43.40 49.91 11.58
C ALA A 293 41.92 49.71 12.05
N LEU A 294 41.30 50.75 12.65
CA LEU A 294 39.92 50.70 13.04
C LEU A 294 38.96 50.70 11.81
N GLU A 295 39.33 51.44 10.77
CA GLU A 295 38.58 51.43 9.51
C GLU A 295 38.63 50.06 8.83
N GLU A 296 39.82 49.43 8.76
CA GLU A 296 39.99 48.06 8.29
C GLU A 296 39.18 47.06 9.12
N ALA A 297 39.20 47.17 10.46
CA ALA A 297 38.37 46.32 11.33
C ALA A 297 36.88 46.54 11.06
N LEU A 298 36.38 47.75 10.86
CA LEU A 298 35.01 48.04 10.53
C LEU A 298 34.59 47.43 9.19
N GLN A 299 35.48 47.49 8.20
CA GLN A 299 35.27 46.83 6.90
C GLN A 299 35.11 45.31 7.07
N GLN A 300 35.90 44.66 7.97
CA GLN A 300 35.71 43.22 8.23
C GLN A 300 34.38 42.93 8.92
N VAL A 301 33.89 43.80 9.82
CA VAL A 301 32.55 43.67 10.44
C VAL A 301 31.45 43.71 9.37
N THR A 302 31.52 44.70 8.47
CA THR A 302 30.55 44.82 7.37
C THR A 302 30.56 43.56 6.46
N ARG A 303 31.74 43.10 6.07
CA ARG A 303 31.87 41.85 5.30
C ARG A 303 31.28 40.63 6.01
N MET A 304 31.49 40.52 7.32
CA MET A 304 30.89 39.43 8.10
C MET A 304 29.38 39.52 8.16
N ALA A 305 28.81 40.73 8.29
CA ALA A 305 27.36 40.92 8.25
C ALA A 305 26.79 40.48 6.88
N ASP A 306 27.40 40.86 5.77
CA ASP A 306 27.01 40.43 4.44
C ASP A 306 27.09 38.92 4.24
N LEU A 307 28.12 38.27 4.82
CA LEU A 307 28.24 36.83 4.79
C LEU A 307 27.10 36.13 5.56
N VAL A 308 26.80 36.62 6.77
CA VAL A 308 25.73 36.06 7.61
C VAL A 308 24.38 36.24 6.91
N ASP A 309 24.09 37.40 6.34
CA ASP A 309 22.83 37.64 5.61
C ASP A 309 22.70 36.73 4.37
N SER A 310 23.83 36.53 3.67
CA SER A 310 23.90 35.62 2.52
C SER A 310 23.60 34.14 2.96
N LEU A 311 24.19 33.73 4.06
CA LEU A 311 23.95 32.38 4.64
C LEU A 311 22.51 32.19 5.10
N LEU A 312 21.94 33.18 5.78
CA LEU A 312 20.54 33.15 6.22
C LEU A 312 19.59 33.12 5.00
N THR A 313 19.90 33.86 3.94
CA THR A 313 19.12 33.85 2.71
C THR A 313 19.10 32.42 2.09
N LEU A 314 20.27 31.81 1.96
CA LEU A 314 20.37 30.47 1.40
C LEU A 314 19.75 29.40 2.31
N ALA A 315 19.88 29.53 3.64
CA ALA A 315 19.25 28.58 4.58
C ALA A 315 17.72 28.61 4.48
N ARG A 316 17.12 29.82 4.43
CA ARG A 316 15.68 30.00 4.25
C ARG A 316 15.21 29.50 2.87
N ALA A 317 16.04 29.67 1.85
CA ALA A 317 15.79 29.17 0.51
C ALA A 317 15.67 27.63 0.47
N ASP A 318 16.57 26.94 1.16
CA ASP A 318 16.57 25.46 1.25
C ASP A 318 15.37 24.89 1.99
N GLU A 319 14.85 25.64 2.97
CA GLU A 319 13.66 25.24 3.73
C GLU A 319 12.34 25.42 2.93
N GLY A 320 12.39 26.03 1.74
CA GLY A 320 11.18 26.40 0.98
C GLY A 320 10.27 27.40 1.70
N ARG A 321 10.79 28.06 2.75
CA ARG A 321 10.03 28.98 3.64
C ARG A 321 10.28 30.45 3.31
N PHE A 322 10.69 30.74 2.09
CA PHE A 322 10.94 32.12 1.69
C PHE A 322 9.66 32.69 1.07
N ASP A 323 8.90 33.43 1.87
CA ASP A 323 7.76 34.21 1.37
C ASP A 323 8.30 35.42 0.59
N LEU A 324 8.32 35.33 -0.75
CA LEU A 324 8.61 36.45 -1.61
C LEU A 324 7.43 37.42 -1.59
N TYR A 325 7.71 38.70 -1.35
CA TYR A 325 6.72 39.77 -1.55
C TYR A 325 6.56 40.04 -3.05
N ARG A 326 5.65 39.33 -3.68
CA ARG A 326 5.43 39.39 -5.13
C ARG A 326 4.50 40.53 -5.48
N GLU A 327 5.01 41.47 -6.27
CA GLU A 327 4.28 42.59 -6.87
C GLU A 327 4.62 42.72 -8.35
N PRO A 328 3.78 43.35 -9.18
CA PRO A 328 4.15 43.69 -10.56
C PRO A 328 5.31 44.67 -10.57
N ILE A 329 6.41 44.29 -11.20
CA ILE A 329 7.64 45.07 -11.24
C ILE A 329 8.02 45.35 -12.70
N GLU A 330 8.18 46.63 -13.05
CA GLU A 330 8.80 47.02 -14.30
C GLU A 330 10.33 46.86 -14.19
N LEU A 331 10.90 46.00 -15.02
CA LEU A 331 12.33 45.69 -14.99
C LEU A 331 13.21 46.82 -15.60
N ALA A 332 12.69 47.61 -16.53
CA ALA A 332 13.48 48.65 -17.16
C ALA A 332 13.97 49.78 -16.21
N PRO A 333 13.17 50.28 -15.25
CA PRO A 333 13.68 51.16 -14.20
C PRO A 333 14.76 50.50 -13.34
N LEU A 334 14.57 49.25 -12.93
CA LEU A 334 15.53 48.50 -12.14
C LEU A 334 16.84 48.28 -12.90
N ALA A 335 16.77 47.93 -14.18
CA ALA A 335 17.96 47.78 -15.03
C ALA A 335 18.72 49.10 -15.21
N ARG A 336 18.00 50.25 -15.33
CA ARG A 336 18.63 51.57 -15.37
C ARG A 336 19.33 51.97 -14.06
N GLU A 337 18.68 51.75 -12.91
CA GLU A 337 19.28 51.93 -11.59
C GLU A 337 20.55 51.06 -11.43
N THR A 338 20.50 49.81 -11.88
CA THR A 338 21.65 48.90 -11.89
C THR A 338 22.76 49.41 -12.80
N LEU A 339 22.42 49.92 -13.99
CA LEU A 339 23.37 50.53 -14.94
C LEU A 339 24.07 51.77 -14.36
N GLU A 340 23.34 52.64 -13.67
CA GLU A 340 23.93 53.84 -13.02
C GLU A 340 24.91 53.43 -11.93
N THR A 341 24.54 52.46 -11.08
CA THR A 341 25.43 51.88 -10.07
C THR A 341 26.67 51.24 -10.71
N ALA A 342 26.46 50.49 -11.80
CA ALA A 342 27.55 49.86 -12.56
C ALA A 342 28.54 50.91 -13.13
N ARG A 343 28.05 52.02 -13.63
CA ARG A 343 28.88 53.11 -14.17
C ARG A 343 29.77 53.73 -13.10
N LEU A 344 29.22 54.02 -11.92
CA LEU A 344 30.00 54.55 -10.80
C LEU A 344 31.12 53.59 -10.39
N LEU A 345 30.79 52.29 -10.21
CA LEU A 345 31.76 51.26 -9.84
C LEU A 345 32.78 50.98 -10.96
N GLY A 346 32.33 51.05 -12.21
CA GLY A 346 33.14 50.82 -13.39
C GLY A 346 34.14 51.94 -13.66
N GLU A 347 33.79 53.20 -13.37
CA GLU A 347 34.66 54.33 -13.49
C GLU A 347 35.91 54.21 -12.61
N ASP A 348 35.71 53.84 -11.34
CA ASP A 348 36.81 53.59 -10.41
C ASP A 348 37.68 52.40 -10.86
N ALA A 349 37.08 51.38 -11.47
CA ALA A 349 37.76 50.24 -12.02
C ALA A 349 38.43 50.48 -13.38
N GLY A 350 38.15 51.63 -14.04
CA GLY A 350 38.63 51.98 -15.37
C GLY A 350 38.03 51.11 -16.48
N LEU A 351 36.73 50.79 -16.37
CA LEU A 351 35.96 50.00 -17.32
C LEU A 351 34.99 50.85 -18.12
N THR A 352 34.62 50.39 -19.32
CA THR A 352 33.51 50.95 -20.10
C THR A 352 32.23 50.21 -19.82
N ILE A 353 31.20 50.90 -19.31
CA ILE A 353 29.90 50.30 -19.00
C ILE A 353 28.87 50.80 -20.01
N GLU A 354 28.29 49.87 -20.75
CA GLU A 354 27.32 50.15 -21.81
C GLU A 354 25.98 49.45 -21.53
N ALA A 355 24.94 49.93 -22.16
CA ALA A 355 23.66 49.23 -22.23
C ALA A 355 23.16 49.26 -23.67
N THR A 356 23.12 48.11 -24.31
CA THR A 356 22.75 48.00 -25.71
C THR A 356 21.24 48.10 -25.91
N GLN A 357 20.43 47.51 -25.00
CA GLN A 357 18.96 47.49 -25.09
C GLN A 357 18.35 47.35 -23.69
N LEU A 358 17.32 48.15 -23.38
CA LEU A 358 16.57 48.08 -22.14
C LEU A 358 15.06 48.20 -22.45
N ASP A 359 14.45 47.08 -22.79
CA ASP A 359 13.03 46.99 -23.12
C ASP A 359 12.16 47.10 -21.85
N ASN A 360 10.93 47.61 -22.02
CA ASN A 360 9.96 47.57 -20.95
C ASN A 360 9.39 46.15 -20.81
N ALA A 361 9.62 45.54 -19.66
CA ALA A 361 9.13 44.22 -19.32
C ALA A 361 8.62 44.23 -17.88
N GLU A 362 7.42 43.70 -17.66
CA GLU A 362 6.79 43.57 -16.35
C GLU A 362 6.82 42.11 -15.91
N VAL A 363 7.29 41.85 -14.68
CA VAL A 363 7.34 40.56 -14.06
C VAL A 363 6.65 40.57 -12.70
N LEU A 364 6.16 39.44 -12.23
CA LEU A 364 5.63 39.33 -10.88
C LEU A 364 6.75 38.85 -9.93
N GLY A 365 7.22 39.73 -9.04
CA GLY A 365 8.40 39.43 -8.23
C GLY A 365 8.61 40.30 -7.00
N ASP A 366 9.71 40.06 -6.31
CA ASP A 366 10.20 40.81 -5.16
C ASP A 366 11.30 41.80 -5.64
N LEU A 367 10.99 43.07 -5.57
CA LEU A 367 11.89 44.16 -6.06
C LEU A 367 13.26 44.10 -5.38
N THR A 368 13.30 43.84 -4.08
CA THR A 368 14.55 43.78 -3.31
C THR A 368 15.45 42.65 -3.79
N ARG A 369 14.83 41.49 -4.04
CA ARG A 369 15.56 40.31 -4.52
C ARG A 369 15.99 40.43 -5.97
N LEU A 370 15.15 40.97 -6.84
CA LEU A 370 15.55 41.22 -8.24
C LEU A 370 16.66 42.28 -8.33
N ARG A 371 16.63 43.30 -7.49
CA ARG A 371 17.73 44.26 -7.37
C ARG A 371 19.03 43.59 -6.92
N GLN A 372 18.95 42.74 -5.92
CA GLN A 372 20.09 41.93 -5.44
C GLN A 372 20.67 41.04 -6.55
N LEU A 373 19.80 40.37 -7.32
CA LEU A 373 20.19 39.53 -8.46
C LEU A 373 20.97 40.37 -9.51
N PHE A 374 20.39 41.47 -9.97
CA PHE A 374 20.99 42.30 -11.00
C PHE A 374 22.35 42.91 -10.55
N LEU A 375 22.40 43.41 -9.33
CA LEU A 375 23.65 43.98 -8.77
C LEU A 375 24.72 42.88 -8.58
N ASN A 376 24.36 41.66 -8.15
CA ASN A 376 25.32 40.57 -8.04
C ASN A 376 25.97 40.23 -9.39
N LEU A 377 25.19 40.19 -10.48
CA LEU A 377 25.71 39.86 -11.81
C LEU A 377 26.63 40.97 -12.31
N VAL A 378 26.23 42.22 -12.14
CA VAL A 378 27.01 43.39 -12.61
C VAL A 378 28.28 43.55 -11.79
N THR A 379 28.24 43.43 -10.47
CA THR A 379 29.43 43.52 -9.62
C THR A 379 30.41 42.39 -9.91
N ASN A 380 29.94 41.19 -10.22
CA ASN A 380 30.80 40.11 -10.69
C ASN A 380 31.47 40.46 -12.04
N ALA A 381 30.73 40.97 -13.01
CA ALA A 381 31.30 41.41 -14.30
C ALA A 381 32.39 42.46 -14.12
N ILE A 382 32.15 43.51 -13.31
CA ILE A 382 33.14 44.56 -13.00
C ILE A 382 34.36 43.96 -12.32
N LYS A 383 34.18 43.11 -11.36
CA LYS A 383 35.26 42.49 -10.56
C LYS A 383 36.22 41.64 -11.39
N TYR A 384 35.67 40.90 -12.37
CA TYR A 384 36.48 39.97 -13.18
C TYR A 384 36.91 40.53 -14.54
N THR A 385 36.57 41.76 -14.83
CA THR A 385 37.01 42.44 -16.05
C THR A 385 38.27 43.28 -15.78
N PRO A 386 39.38 43.07 -16.50
CA PRO A 386 40.57 43.89 -16.38
C PRO A 386 40.33 45.32 -16.80
N ARG A 387 41.16 46.25 -16.30
CA ARG A 387 41.14 47.66 -16.65
C ARG A 387 41.18 47.88 -18.18
N GLY A 388 40.31 48.74 -18.71
CA GLY A 388 40.15 48.95 -20.15
C GLY A 388 39.17 47.97 -20.83
N GLY A 389 38.57 47.01 -20.07
CA GLY A 389 37.54 46.11 -20.58
C GLY A 389 36.14 46.76 -20.60
N THR A 390 35.18 46.01 -21.12
CA THR A 390 33.79 46.48 -21.33
C THR A 390 32.81 45.53 -20.60
N VAL A 391 31.76 46.10 -20.00
CA VAL A 391 30.60 45.39 -19.49
C VAL A 391 29.36 45.92 -20.16
N ASP A 392 28.61 45.08 -20.84
CA ASP A 392 27.34 45.38 -21.51
C ASP A 392 26.16 44.79 -20.79
N ILE A 393 25.13 45.59 -20.56
CA ILE A 393 23.89 45.21 -19.88
C ILE A 393 22.76 45.28 -20.90
N THR A 394 22.00 44.18 -21.01
CA THR A 394 20.85 44.13 -21.90
C THR A 394 19.61 43.62 -21.15
N LEU A 395 18.46 44.19 -21.46
CA LEU A 395 17.15 43.73 -21.05
C LEU A 395 16.26 43.61 -22.29
N ILE A 396 15.92 42.41 -22.69
CA ILE A 396 15.14 42.12 -23.89
C ILE A 396 13.81 41.51 -23.46
N ARG A 397 12.73 42.04 -24.00
CA ARG A 397 11.39 41.43 -23.85
C ARG A 397 11.12 40.53 -25.04
N GLU A 398 10.86 39.25 -24.76
CA GLU A 398 10.36 38.27 -25.71
C GLU A 398 8.85 38.03 -25.47
N GLU A 399 8.22 37.12 -26.23
CA GLU A 399 6.75 36.91 -26.14
C GLU A 399 6.26 36.56 -24.75
N GLU A 400 6.98 35.69 -24.05
CA GLU A 400 6.56 35.13 -22.73
C GLU A 400 7.52 35.44 -21.59
N VAL A 401 8.72 35.93 -21.90
CA VAL A 401 9.80 36.11 -20.94
C VAL A 401 10.51 37.40 -21.09
N ALA A 402 11.12 37.89 -20.00
CA ALA A 402 12.10 38.94 -19.99
C ALA A 402 13.49 38.33 -19.81
N ARG A 403 14.46 38.71 -20.63
CA ARG A 403 15.88 38.34 -20.53
C ARG A 403 16.72 39.49 -20.09
N PHE A 404 17.30 39.42 -18.91
CA PHE A 404 18.33 40.31 -18.44
C PHE A 404 19.69 39.66 -18.59
N ALA A 405 20.60 40.23 -19.36
CA ALA A 405 21.93 39.68 -19.55
C ALA A 405 23.02 40.69 -19.23
N VAL A 406 24.09 40.23 -18.61
CA VAL A 406 25.32 40.99 -18.33
C VAL A 406 26.45 40.26 -19.02
N ARG A 407 27.07 40.93 -19.98
CA ARG A 407 28.22 40.45 -20.75
C ARG A 407 29.46 41.22 -20.38
N ASP A 408 30.54 40.56 -20.04
CA ASP A 408 31.85 41.14 -19.78
C ASP A 408 32.91 40.64 -20.77
N THR A 409 33.97 41.42 -20.90
CA THR A 409 35.20 41.09 -21.67
C THR A 409 36.32 40.65 -20.72
N GLY A 410 35.95 40.05 -19.59
CA GLY A 410 36.86 39.69 -18.53
C GLY A 410 37.67 38.42 -18.79
N ILE A 411 38.25 37.90 -17.72
CA ILE A 411 39.12 36.69 -17.76
C ILE A 411 38.42 35.43 -18.25
N GLY A 412 37.08 35.42 -18.19
CA GLY A 412 36.29 34.27 -18.53
C GLY A 412 36.44 33.08 -17.56
N ILE A 413 35.68 32.02 -17.78
CA ILE A 413 35.62 30.83 -16.94
C ILE A 413 36.06 29.60 -17.78
N ALA A 414 36.85 28.73 -17.21
CA ALA A 414 37.24 27.50 -17.87
C ALA A 414 36.04 26.54 -18.03
N ALA A 415 35.98 25.79 -19.13
CA ALA A 415 34.88 24.89 -19.40
C ALA A 415 34.70 23.82 -18.28
N ALA A 416 35.78 23.39 -17.65
CA ALA A 416 35.73 22.44 -16.53
C ALA A 416 35.08 23.02 -15.27
N ASP A 417 35.07 24.35 -15.14
CA ASP A 417 34.55 25.04 -13.95
C ASP A 417 33.09 25.48 -14.11
N LEU A 418 32.58 25.58 -15.34
CA LEU A 418 31.22 26.05 -15.63
C LEU A 418 30.11 25.27 -14.87
N PRO A 419 30.18 23.95 -14.69
CA PRO A 419 29.16 23.20 -13.94
C PRO A 419 29.06 23.61 -12.46
N TYR A 420 30.12 24.20 -11.90
CA TYR A 420 30.25 24.45 -10.46
C TYR A 420 30.07 25.92 -10.08
N VAL A 421 29.95 26.85 -11.04
CA VAL A 421 29.92 28.31 -10.76
C VAL A 421 28.76 28.76 -9.89
N PHE A 422 27.68 28.00 -9.84
CA PHE A 422 26.50 28.24 -9.01
C PHE A 422 26.54 27.51 -7.66
N GLU A 423 27.58 26.67 -7.44
CA GLU A 423 27.74 26.03 -6.12
C GLU A 423 28.15 27.05 -5.07
N ARG A 424 27.69 26.83 -3.84
CA ARG A 424 28.00 27.70 -2.70
C ARG A 424 29.50 27.68 -2.41
N PHE A 425 30.05 28.83 -2.07
CA PHE A 425 31.48 29.03 -1.78
C PHE A 425 32.43 28.65 -2.94
N TRP A 426 31.89 28.38 -4.14
CA TRP A 426 32.72 28.05 -5.28
C TRP A 426 33.49 29.28 -5.79
N ARG A 427 34.78 29.10 -6.08
CA ARG A 427 35.67 30.13 -6.62
C ARG A 427 36.68 29.46 -7.56
N ALA A 428 36.90 30.06 -8.75
CA ALA A 428 37.76 29.54 -9.83
C ALA A 428 39.25 29.35 -9.47
N ASP A 429 39.76 29.99 -8.44
CA ASP A 429 41.14 29.80 -8.00
C ASP A 429 41.35 30.30 -6.56
N ARG A 430 41.59 29.36 -5.61
CA ARG A 430 41.96 29.71 -4.22
C ARG A 430 43.35 30.36 -4.10
N VAL A 431 44.21 30.23 -5.13
CA VAL A 431 45.62 30.71 -5.09
C VAL A 431 45.83 32.06 -5.68
N ARG A 432 45.13 32.41 -6.77
CA ARG A 432 45.25 33.75 -7.42
C ARG A 432 44.50 34.86 -6.72
N SER A 433 43.48 34.58 -5.94
CA SER A 433 42.63 35.59 -5.28
C SER A 433 43.22 36.17 -4.00
N ARG A 434 44.38 35.71 -3.49
CA ARG A 434 45.09 36.36 -2.39
C ARG A 434 45.68 37.74 -2.76
N ALA A 435 45.77 38.06 -4.06
CA ALA A 435 46.27 39.32 -4.56
C ALA A 435 45.18 40.36 -4.82
N THR A 436 43.89 40.02 -4.64
CA THR A 436 42.81 40.98 -4.86
C THR A 436 41.99 41.12 -3.58
N GLU A 437 42.22 42.20 -2.82
CA GLU A 437 41.53 42.56 -1.55
C GLU A 437 40.00 42.70 -1.65
N ARG A 438 39.42 42.49 -2.83
CA ARG A 438 37.98 42.59 -3.13
C ARG A 438 37.28 41.26 -3.35
N GLY A 439 37.75 40.16 -2.76
CA GLY A 439 37.17 38.84 -2.95
C GLY A 439 35.84 38.61 -2.20
N GLY A 440 34.74 38.36 -2.91
CA GLY A 440 33.47 37.92 -2.32
C GLY A 440 33.52 36.43 -1.85
N PHE A 441 32.56 36.03 -1.04
CA PHE A 441 32.53 34.70 -0.38
C PHE A 441 32.13 33.52 -1.29
N GLY A 442 31.86 33.79 -2.60
CA GLY A 442 31.38 32.70 -3.51
C GLY A 442 29.91 32.33 -3.31
N LEU A 443 29.13 33.20 -2.66
CA LEU A 443 27.70 32.97 -2.42
C LEU A 443 26.80 33.74 -3.39
N GLY A 444 27.30 34.81 -4.03
CA GLY A 444 26.50 35.70 -4.88
C GLY A 444 25.82 35.01 -6.04
N LEU A 445 26.52 34.13 -6.79
CA LEU A 445 25.93 33.42 -7.93
C LEU A 445 24.95 32.34 -7.48
N ALA A 446 25.18 31.65 -6.34
CA ALA A 446 24.24 30.72 -5.75
C ALA A 446 22.94 31.41 -5.32
N ILE A 447 23.05 32.60 -4.69
CA ILE A 447 21.88 33.43 -4.33
C ILE A 447 21.20 33.95 -5.62
N SER A 448 21.94 34.36 -6.64
CA SER A 448 21.37 34.81 -7.91
C SER A 448 20.57 33.69 -8.61
N GLN A 449 21.11 32.49 -8.64
CA GLN A 449 20.40 31.33 -9.18
C GLN A 449 19.11 31.03 -8.40
N TRP A 450 19.20 31.04 -7.08
CA TRP A 450 18.01 30.84 -6.24
C TRP A 450 16.96 31.94 -6.47
N ILE A 451 17.37 33.24 -6.55
CA ILE A 451 16.42 34.34 -6.81
C ILE A 451 15.71 34.12 -8.15
N ALA A 452 16.45 33.78 -9.22
CA ALA A 452 15.86 33.50 -10.52
C ALA A 452 14.84 32.36 -10.46
N GLN A 453 15.19 31.24 -9.85
CA GLN A 453 14.32 30.07 -9.67
C GLN A 453 13.08 30.37 -8.82
N ALA A 454 13.25 31.14 -7.73
CA ALA A 454 12.15 31.54 -6.86
C ALA A 454 11.13 32.44 -7.56
N HIS A 455 11.55 33.14 -8.65
CA HIS A 455 10.67 33.91 -9.53
C HIS A 455 10.17 33.11 -10.74
N GLY A 456 10.36 31.77 -10.77
CA GLY A 456 9.93 30.91 -11.88
C GLY A 456 10.81 31.02 -13.12
N GLY A 457 11.99 31.63 -12.99
CA GLY A 457 12.95 31.85 -14.07
C GLY A 457 14.17 30.93 -13.98
N THR A 458 15.15 31.21 -14.83
CA THR A 458 16.44 30.53 -14.90
C THR A 458 17.60 31.48 -14.94
N LEU A 459 18.78 31.08 -14.46
CA LEU A 459 20.04 31.77 -14.62
C LEU A 459 21.02 30.87 -15.36
N GLU A 460 21.52 31.34 -16.49
CA GLU A 460 22.45 30.63 -17.36
C GLU A 460 23.79 31.38 -17.47
N VAL A 461 24.86 30.64 -17.77
CA VAL A 461 26.20 31.18 -17.98
C VAL A 461 26.79 30.68 -19.29
N GLN A 462 27.34 31.57 -20.08
CA GLN A 462 28.16 31.27 -21.24
C GLN A 462 29.51 31.98 -21.09
N SER A 463 30.59 31.23 -21.10
CA SER A 463 31.91 31.78 -20.89
C SER A 463 32.98 31.04 -21.69
N ARG A 464 34.01 31.75 -22.01
CA ARG A 464 35.25 31.20 -22.59
C ARG A 464 36.45 31.91 -21.98
N LEU A 465 37.37 31.11 -21.46
CA LEU A 465 38.59 31.61 -20.83
C LEU A 465 39.32 32.57 -21.74
N GLY A 466 39.66 33.77 -21.25
CA GLY A 466 40.31 34.86 -21.98
C GLY A 466 39.40 35.64 -22.96
N ARG A 467 38.10 35.37 -22.98
CA ARG A 467 37.14 36.09 -23.87
C ARG A 467 35.97 36.75 -23.11
N GLY A 468 35.84 36.51 -21.81
CA GLY A 468 34.79 37.06 -20.98
C GLY A 468 33.65 36.08 -20.72
N THR A 469 32.60 36.56 -20.04
CA THR A 469 31.44 35.79 -19.58
C THR A 469 30.16 36.53 -19.92
N THR A 470 29.09 35.80 -20.17
CA THR A 470 27.73 36.30 -20.25
C THR A 470 26.85 35.52 -19.27
N PHE A 471 26.28 36.22 -18.32
CA PHE A 471 25.22 35.69 -17.46
C PHE A 471 23.86 36.14 -17.99
N THR A 472 22.92 35.23 -18.14
CA THR A 472 21.57 35.52 -18.63
C THR A 472 20.54 35.04 -17.64
N VAL A 473 19.72 35.97 -17.17
CA VAL A 473 18.52 35.65 -16.34
C VAL A 473 17.31 35.69 -17.25
N THR A 474 16.51 34.65 -17.21
CA THR A 474 15.22 34.57 -17.92
C THR A 474 14.11 34.54 -16.88
N LEU A 475 13.20 35.53 -16.93
CA LEU A 475 12.07 35.65 -16.00
C LEU A 475 10.75 35.62 -16.78
N PRO A 476 9.68 34.90 -16.29
CA PRO A 476 8.37 34.92 -16.93
C PRO A 476 7.72 36.30 -16.79
N LEU A 477 7.06 36.77 -17.87
CA LEU A 477 6.31 38.01 -17.85
C LEU A 477 5.05 37.90 -16.97
N ALA A 478 4.63 39.02 -16.39
CA ALA A 478 3.40 39.08 -15.62
C ALA A 478 2.19 38.69 -16.51
N GLY A 479 1.34 37.76 -16.02
CA GLY A 479 0.15 37.26 -16.75
C GLY A 479 0.36 35.98 -17.54
N HIS A 480 1.55 35.38 -17.60
CA HIS A 480 1.78 34.06 -18.19
C HIS A 480 1.72 32.94 -17.16
N PRO A 481 1.33 31.68 -17.56
CA PRO A 481 1.13 30.55 -16.63
C PRO A 481 2.35 30.18 -15.78
N GLY A 482 3.54 30.67 -16.10
CA GLY A 482 4.75 30.42 -15.30
C GLY A 482 5.01 31.48 -14.21
N SER A 483 4.26 32.58 -14.18
CA SER A 483 4.52 33.70 -13.27
C SER A 483 4.10 33.49 -11.81
N GLY A 484 3.47 32.35 -11.48
CA GLY A 484 2.85 32.11 -10.16
C GLY A 484 3.17 30.82 -9.45
N MET A 485 3.85 29.83 -10.06
CA MET A 485 3.95 28.51 -9.46
C MET A 485 5.35 27.93 -9.51
N THR A 486 5.90 27.64 -8.35
CA THR A 486 6.96 26.64 -8.18
C THR A 486 6.36 25.26 -8.48
N GLY A 487 6.56 24.79 -9.72
CA GLY A 487 5.90 23.62 -10.29
C GLY A 487 6.45 22.26 -9.84
N GLU A 488 6.63 21.96 -8.56
CA GLU A 488 6.96 20.61 -8.09
C GLU A 488 6.02 20.07 -7.00
N TYR A 489 5.17 20.91 -6.41
CA TYR A 489 4.22 20.43 -5.38
C TYR A 489 2.83 20.04 -5.92
N GLU A 490 2.41 20.49 -7.10
CA GLU A 490 1.10 20.13 -7.66
C GLU A 490 1.08 18.82 -8.46
N SER A 491 2.21 18.35 -8.96
CA SER A 491 2.25 17.05 -9.67
C SER A 491 2.06 15.85 -8.74
N ILE A 492 2.31 16.00 -7.44
CA ILE A 492 2.15 14.94 -6.45
C ILE A 492 0.71 14.88 -5.89
N VAL A 493 0.04 16.04 -5.80
CA VAL A 493 -1.34 16.11 -5.28
C VAL A 493 -2.37 15.69 -6.34
N ASN A 494 -2.14 16.01 -7.62
CA ASN A 494 -3.05 15.63 -8.71
C ASN A 494 -2.96 14.15 -9.13
N THR A 495 -1.86 13.45 -8.80
CA THR A 495 -1.76 12.00 -9.07
C THR A 495 -2.48 11.17 -8.01
N GLN A 496 -2.71 11.68 -6.81
CA GLN A 496 -3.53 11.01 -5.79
C GLN A 496 -5.04 11.29 -5.93
N GLY A 497 -5.44 12.44 -6.45
CA GLY A 497 -6.85 12.78 -6.71
C GLY A 497 -7.47 12.12 -7.94
N ALA A 498 -6.65 11.62 -8.87
CA ALA A 498 -7.12 10.95 -10.09
C ALA A 498 -7.42 9.44 -9.89
N LEU A 499 -7.00 8.85 -8.76
CA LEU A 499 -7.27 7.44 -8.44
C LEU A 499 -8.54 7.23 -7.59
N GLU A 500 -9.20 8.31 -7.14
CA GLU A 500 -10.44 8.21 -6.33
C GLU A 500 -11.74 8.51 -7.11
N ASN A 501 -11.69 8.84 -8.40
CA ASN A 501 -12.88 9.18 -9.21
C ASN A 501 -12.98 8.35 -10.48
N GLU A 502 -13.04 7.01 -10.40
CA GLU A 502 -13.68 6.19 -11.42
C GLU A 502 -15.07 5.75 -10.93
N PRO A 503 -16.15 6.22 -11.55
CA PRO A 503 -17.49 5.73 -11.26
C PRO A 503 -17.66 4.33 -11.85
N GLY A 504 -17.96 3.36 -10.96
CA GLY A 504 -18.26 1.97 -11.31
C GLY A 504 -19.28 1.85 -12.42
N MET A 505 -18.88 1.28 -13.53
CA MET A 505 -19.76 0.84 -14.61
C MET A 505 -20.26 -0.57 -14.26
N LEU A 506 -21.45 -0.62 -13.68
CA LEU A 506 -22.29 -1.81 -13.64
C LEU A 506 -22.79 -2.07 -15.06
N THR A 507 -22.31 -3.11 -15.70
CA THR A 507 -23.01 -3.75 -16.81
C THR A 507 -23.65 -5.05 -16.33
N ARG A 508 -24.98 -5.06 -16.41
CA ARG A 508 -25.81 -6.24 -16.49
C ARG A 508 -25.43 -7.05 -17.74
N ASP A 509 -25.25 -8.33 -17.60
CA ASP A 509 -26.03 -9.40 -18.25
C ASP A 509 -25.71 -10.73 -17.55
#